data_7a131d68ff3001eacb4d9ce6bc742344
#
_entry.id   7a131d68ff3001eacb4d9ce6bc742344
#
_cell.length_a   1.000
_cell.length_b   1.000
_cell.length_c   1.000
_cell.angle_alpha   90.00
_cell.angle_beta   90.00
_cell.angle_gamma   90.00
#
_symmetry.space_group_name_H-M   'P 1'
#
loop_
_entity.id
_entity.type
_entity.pdbx_description
1 polymer ?
#
loop_
_entity_poly.entity_id
_entity_poly.type
_entity_poly.pdbx_seq_one_letter_code
_entity_poly.pdbx_strand_id
1 'polypeptide(L)'
;MMAQPQAFPDKAFPVSWDQFHRDARALAWRLHAAGPFSAIVAITRGGLVPAAIVARELNVRLIETVCIESYQEYTKQGELKLIKPVAPDITANRGKGVLIVDDLVDTGKTAKVARELLPEAHFATVYAKPMGRPMVDTFITEVSQDTWIYFPWDTGLAFLPPIREGGA
;
A
#
# COMPACT_ATOMS: atom_id res chain seq x y z
N MET A 1 1.70 20.51 26.61
CA MET A 1 2.01 19.06 26.62
C MET A 1 2.92 18.80 25.43
N MET A 2 4.21 18.66 25.66
CA MET A 2 5.17 18.38 24.56
C MET A 2 4.97 16.94 24.11
N ALA A 3 4.71 16.73 22.82
CA ALA A 3 4.69 15.41 22.23
C ALA A 3 6.06 14.76 22.44
N GLN A 4 6.08 13.58 23.04
CA GLN A 4 7.32 12.80 23.15
C GLN A 4 7.84 12.52 21.74
N PRO A 5 9.17 12.64 21.50
CA PRO A 5 9.72 12.27 20.23
C PRO A 5 9.41 10.80 19.96
N GLN A 6 8.70 10.51 18.88
CA GLN A 6 8.54 9.14 18.41
C GLN A 6 9.93 8.57 18.19
N ALA A 7 10.24 7.49 18.88
CA ALA A 7 11.45 6.73 18.63
C ALA A 7 11.43 6.29 17.18
N PHE A 8 12.41 6.71 16.40
CA PHE A 8 12.57 6.21 15.03
C PHE A 8 12.82 4.70 15.09
N PRO A 9 12.19 3.92 14.22
CA PRO A 9 12.43 2.50 14.16
C PRO A 9 13.90 2.23 13.85
N ASP A 10 14.47 1.18 14.42
CA ASP A 10 15.90 0.84 14.30
C ASP A 10 16.32 0.56 12.85
N LYS A 11 15.37 0.22 11.98
CA LYS A 11 15.58 0.00 10.55
C LYS A 11 14.65 0.86 9.74
N ALA A 12 15.23 1.73 8.91
CA ALA A 12 14.52 2.61 7.99
C ALA A 12 14.84 2.25 6.54
N PHE A 13 13.82 2.27 5.70
CA PHE A 13 13.94 2.09 4.26
C PHE A 13 13.30 3.30 3.57
N PRO A 14 14.08 4.36 3.29
CA PRO A 14 13.58 5.53 2.58
C PRO A 14 13.44 5.25 1.09
N VAL A 15 12.33 5.65 0.51
CA VAL A 15 12.02 5.49 -0.91
C VAL A 15 11.86 6.86 -1.54
N SER A 16 12.65 7.17 -2.56
CA SER A 16 12.49 8.38 -3.36
C SER A 16 11.35 8.25 -4.37
N TRP A 17 10.87 9.39 -4.91
CA TRP A 17 9.89 9.37 -6.00
C TRP A 17 10.38 8.59 -7.22
N ASP A 18 11.64 8.75 -7.59
CA ASP A 18 12.23 8.04 -8.74
C ASP A 18 12.27 6.53 -8.50
N GLN A 19 12.67 6.10 -7.31
CA GLN A 19 12.68 4.69 -6.96
C GLN A 19 11.26 4.12 -6.94
N PHE A 20 10.32 4.81 -6.31
CA PHE A 20 8.93 4.34 -6.25
C PHE A 20 8.32 4.21 -7.64
N HIS A 21 8.55 5.18 -8.51
CA HIS A 21 8.08 5.14 -9.88
C HIS A 21 8.64 3.93 -10.65
N ARG A 22 9.95 3.67 -10.53
CA ARG A 22 10.58 2.48 -11.14
C ARG A 22 9.99 1.18 -10.60
N ASP A 23 9.80 1.08 -9.30
CA ASP A 23 9.28 -0.12 -8.65
C ASP A 23 7.81 -0.36 -9.04
N ALA A 24 6.99 0.68 -9.08
CA ALA A 24 5.61 0.59 -9.53
C ALA A 24 5.49 0.21 -11.01
N ARG A 25 6.38 0.71 -11.87
CA ARG A 25 6.46 0.27 -13.26
C ARG A 25 6.90 -1.19 -13.38
N ALA A 26 7.89 -1.60 -12.58
CA ALA A 26 8.30 -3.00 -12.53
C ALA A 26 7.16 -3.93 -12.09
N LEU A 27 6.33 -3.47 -11.14
CA LEU A 27 5.11 -4.17 -10.74
C LEU A 27 4.15 -4.33 -11.93
N ALA A 28 3.89 -3.26 -12.67
CA ALA A 28 3.03 -3.31 -13.85
C ALA A 28 3.54 -4.32 -14.90
N TRP A 29 4.84 -4.39 -15.13
CA TRP A 29 5.43 -5.37 -16.04
C TRP A 29 5.20 -6.82 -15.60
N ARG A 30 5.33 -7.10 -14.30
CA ARG A 30 4.99 -8.42 -13.75
C ARG A 30 3.50 -8.74 -13.92
N LEU A 31 2.65 -7.76 -13.67
CA LEU A 31 1.20 -7.89 -13.74
C LEU A 31 0.68 -8.07 -15.17
N HIS A 32 1.42 -7.65 -16.19
CA HIS A 32 1.04 -7.82 -17.58
C HIS A 32 0.76 -9.30 -17.93
N ALA A 33 1.55 -10.22 -17.39
CA ALA A 33 1.36 -11.65 -17.61
C ALA A 33 0.14 -12.23 -16.84
N ALA A 34 -0.29 -11.59 -15.77
CA ALA A 34 -1.44 -12.03 -14.97
C ALA A 34 -2.78 -11.46 -15.45
N GLY A 35 -2.75 -10.46 -16.35
CA GLY A 35 -3.93 -9.81 -16.91
C GLY A 35 -4.56 -10.58 -18.09
N PRO A 36 -5.49 -9.96 -18.81
CA PRO A 36 -5.90 -8.56 -18.68
C PRO A 36 -6.76 -8.27 -17.46
N PHE A 37 -6.71 -7.01 -17.00
CA PHE A 37 -7.57 -6.52 -15.91
C PHE A 37 -8.58 -5.49 -16.45
N SER A 38 -9.84 -5.61 -16.00
CA SER A 38 -10.92 -4.71 -16.39
C SER A 38 -11.01 -3.47 -15.49
N ALA A 39 -10.54 -3.59 -14.25
CA ALA A 39 -10.57 -2.52 -13.26
C ALA A 39 -9.43 -2.67 -12.27
N ILE A 40 -9.05 -1.55 -11.65
CA ILE A 40 -8.15 -1.50 -10.50
C ILE A 40 -8.93 -1.01 -9.30
N VAL A 41 -8.76 -1.66 -8.15
CA VAL A 41 -9.23 -1.18 -6.85
C VAL A 41 -8.02 -0.77 -6.03
N ALA A 42 -7.88 0.53 -5.79
CA ALA A 42 -6.83 1.07 -4.94
C ALA A 42 -7.27 1.09 -3.48
N ILE A 43 -6.45 0.52 -2.60
CA ILE A 43 -6.65 0.66 -1.15
C ILE A 43 -6.13 2.03 -0.72
N THR A 44 -7.02 2.90 -0.28
CA THR A 44 -6.64 4.26 0.10
C THR A 44 -6.04 4.28 1.52
N ARG A 45 -5.05 5.12 1.73
CA ARG A 45 -4.44 6.11 0.84
C ARG A 45 -3.23 5.53 0.09
N GLY A 46 -2.50 4.59 0.66
CA GLY A 46 -1.23 4.09 0.15
C GLY A 46 -1.27 3.57 -1.28
N GLY A 47 -2.36 2.95 -1.67
CA GLY A 47 -2.55 2.40 -3.02
C GLY A 47 -2.81 3.43 -4.13
N LEU A 48 -3.08 4.69 -3.81
CA LEU A 48 -3.46 5.71 -4.81
C LEU A 48 -2.34 5.98 -5.82
N VAL A 49 -1.13 6.19 -5.34
CA VAL A 49 0.02 6.49 -6.23
C VAL A 49 0.39 5.28 -7.09
N PRO A 50 0.62 4.07 -6.52
CA PRO A 50 0.95 2.92 -7.36
C PRO A 50 -0.19 2.54 -8.31
N ALA A 51 -1.46 2.68 -7.90
CA ALA A 51 -2.58 2.41 -8.80
C ALA A 51 -2.59 3.34 -10.02
N ALA A 52 -2.28 4.62 -9.86
CA ALA A 52 -2.19 5.56 -10.99
C ALA A 52 -1.10 5.15 -11.99
N ILE A 53 0.06 4.75 -11.50
CA ILE A 53 1.18 4.32 -12.35
C ILE A 53 0.85 3.01 -13.06
N VAL A 54 0.37 2.01 -12.30
CA VAL A 54 0.02 0.68 -12.83
C VAL A 54 -1.12 0.78 -13.86
N ALA A 55 -2.15 1.57 -13.58
CA ALA A 55 -3.26 1.80 -14.49
C ALA A 55 -2.79 2.39 -15.83
N ARG A 56 -1.87 3.35 -15.78
CA ARG A 56 -1.28 3.95 -16.99
C ARG A 56 -0.49 2.92 -17.80
N GLU A 57 0.36 2.13 -17.14
CA GLU A 57 1.20 1.14 -17.80
C GLU A 57 0.38 -0.03 -18.40
N LEU A 58 -0.65 -0.49 -17.70
CA LEU A 58 -1.52 -1.59 -18.14
C LEU A 58 -2.70 -1.14 -19.02
N ASN A 59 -2.85 0.17 -19.27
CA ASN A 59 -3.98 0.75 -20.00
C ASN A 59 -5.35 0.40 -19.39
N VAL A 60 -5.44 0.35 -18.07
CA VAL A 60 -6.69 0.18 -17.33
C VAL A 60 -7.25 1.55 -16.98
N ARG A 61 -8.47 1.85 -17.42
CA ARG A 61 -9.07 3.17 -17.21
C ARG A 61 -10.00 3.25 -16.00
N LEU A 62 -10.63 2.14 -15.65
CA LEU A 62 -11.52 2.09 -14.50
C LEU A 62 -10.71 1.88 -13.22
N ILE A 63 -10.67 2.91 -12.38
CA ILE A 63 -10.05 2.86 -11.06
C ILE A 63 -11.12 3.14 -10.03
N GLU A 64 -11.34 2.19 -9.14
CA GLU A 64 -12.19 2.31 -7.96
C GLU A 64 -11.31 2.41 -6.72
N THR A 65 -11.85 2.85 -5.61
CA THR A 65 -11.16 2.92 -4.33
C THR A 65 -11.91 2.16 -3.24
N VAL A 66 -11.16 1.60 -2.31
CA VAL A 66 -11.69 1.05 -1.05
C VAL A 66 -10.94 1.68 0.11
N CYS A 67 -11.67 2.11 1.14
CA CYS A 67 -11.06 2.65 2.34
C CYS A 67 -11.30 1.72 3.52
N ILE A 68 -10.22 1.17 4.04
CA ILE A 68 -10.19 0.27 5.20
C ILE A 68 -9.30 0.92 6.26
N GLU A 69 -9.86 1.22 7.41
CA GLU A 69 -9.15 1.89 8.51
C GLU A 69 -9.06 1.00 9.74
N SER A 70 -7.91 1.00 10.38
CA SER A 70 -7.78 0.36 11.69
C SER A 70 -8.39 1.25 12.79
N TYR A 71 -9.30 0.70 13.56
CA TYR A 71 -9.91 1.41 14.67
C TYR A 71 -8.91 1.57 15.82
N GLN A 72 -8.53 2.80 16.13
CA GLN A 72 -7.67 3.14 17.27
C GLN A 72 -8.49 3.73 18.43
N GLU A 73 -9.56 3.08 18.85
CA GLU A 73 -10.17 3.42 20.15
C GLU A 73 -9.63 2.52 21.26
N TYR A 74 -9.40 3.13 22.42
CA TYR A 74 -8.75 2.55 23.60
C TYR A 74 -9.37 1.26 24.15
N THR A 75 -10.50 0.80 23.61
CA THR A 75 -11.27 -0.34 24.13
C THR A 75 -11.39 -1.53 23.18
N LYS A 76 -11.04 -1.40 21.88
CA LYS A 76 -11.09 -2.49 20.90
C LYS A 76 -9.90 -2.44 19.94
N GLN A 77 -8.74 -2.85 20.44
CA GLN A 77 -7.56 -3.00 19.59
C GLN A 77 -7.81 -4.08 18.54
N GLY A 78 -7.80 -3.69 17.26
CA GLY A 78 -7.66 -4.61 16.14
C GLY A 78 -8.87 -4.78 15.22
N GLU A 79 -9.99 -4.12 15.45
CA GLU A 79 -11.09 -4.13 14.48
C GLU A 79 -10.79 -3.16 13.33
N LEU A 80 -10.90 -3.68 12.09
CA LEU A 80 -10.82 -2.87 10.88
C LEU A 80 -12.22 -2.41 10.49
N LYS A 81 -12.34 -1.15 10.13
CA LYS A 81 -13.60 -0.56 9.66
C LYS A 81 -13.53 -0.28 8.17
N LEU A 82 -14.49 -0.79 7.44
CA LEU A 82 -14.72 -0.44 6.04
C LEU A 82 -15.42 0.93 5.98
N ILE A 83 -14.68 1.99 5.64
CA ILE A 83 -15.21 3.35 5.55
C ILE A 83 -15.87 3.61 4.21
N LYS A 84 -15.22 3.19 3.12
CA LYS A 84 -15.77 3.28 1.77
C LYS A 84 -15.72 1.91 1.12
N PRO A 85 -16.87 1.29 0.81
CA PRO A 85 -16.93 0.02 0.10
C PRO A 85 -16.58 0.18 -1.38
N VAL A 86 -16.31 -0.93 -2.03
CA VAL A 86 -16.19 -1.02 -3.48
C VAL A 86 -17.58 -0.96 -4.11
N ALA A 87 -17.68 -0.37 -5.30
CA ALA A 87 -18.95 -0.29 -6.03
C ALA A 87 -19.53 -1.69 -6.32
N PRO A 88 -20.87 -1.86 -6.26
CA PRO A 88 -21.51 -3.17 -6.39
C PRO A 88 -21.24 -3.89 -7.71
N ASP A 89 -21.09 -3.17 -8.80
CA ASP A 89 -20.75 -3.76 -10.11
C ASP A 89 -19.34 -4.37 -10.15
N ILE A 90 -18.40 -3.85 -9.37
CA ILE A 90 -17.07 -4.44 -9.19
C ILE A 90 -17.13 -5.69 -8.32
N THR A 91 -17.95 -5.70 -7.29
CA THR A 91 -18.07 -6.84 -6.35
C THR A 91 -18.95 -7.95 -6.88
N ALA A 92 -19.87 -7.67 -7.82
CA ALA A 92 -20.85 -8.64 -8.33
C ALA A 92 -20.22 -9.91 -8.90
N ASN A 93 -19.02 -9.83 -9.46
CA ASN A 93 -18.28 -10.97 -9.99
C ASN A 93 -17.12 -11.41 -9.07
N ARG A 94 -17.25 -11.18 -7.76
CA ARG A 94 -16.27 -11.57 -6.73
C ARG A 94 -14.85 -11.03 -6.97
N GLY A 95 -14.72 -10.00 -7.80
CA GLY A 95 -13.43 -9.43 -8.18
C GLY A 95 -12.70 -10.15 -9.32
N LYS A 96 -13.34 -11.07 -10.02
CA LYS A 96 -12.73 -11.73 -11.19
C LYS A 96 -12.36 -10.71 -12.26
N GLY A 97 -11.10 -10.72 -12.70
CA GLY A 97 -10.57 -9.74 -13.65
C GLY A 97 -10.26 -8.37 -13.04
N VAL A 98 -10.36 -8.23 -11.73
CA VAL A 98 -10.02 -7.00 -11.00
C VAL A 98 -8.63 -7.13 -10.38
N LEU A 99 -7.89 -6.03 -10.38
CA LEU A 99 -6.60 -5.89 -9.73
C LEU A 99 -6.74 -5.01 -8.48
N ILE A 100 -6.42 -5.55 -7.30
CA ILE A 100 -6.27 -4.75 -6.08
C ILE A 100 -4.82 -4.26 -6.00
N VAL A 101 -4.63 -2.97 -5.70
CA VAL A 101 -3.31 -2.35 -5.58
C VAL A 101 -3.18 -1.63 -4.25
N ASP A 102 -2.07 -1.89 -3.55
CA ASP A 102 -1.62 -1.13 -2.40
C ASP A 102 -0.11 -0.85 -2.50
N ASP A 103 0.41 0.04 -1.67
CA ASP A 103 1.85 0.34 -1.62
C ASP A 103 2.64 -0.75 -0.89
N LEU A 104 2.11 -1.26 0.20
CA LEU A 104 2.74 -2.21 1.12
C LEU A 104 1.72 -3.17 1.71
N VAL A 105 2.08 -4.44 1.80
CA VAL A 105 1.43 -5.37 2.72
C VAL A 105 2.34 -5.60 3.93
N ASP A 106 1.88 -5.19 5.10
CA ASP A 106 2.66 -5.28 6.36
C ASP A 106 2.28 -6.55 7.15
N THR A 107 1.27 -6.49 7.99
CA THR A 107 0.79 -7.64 8.76
C THR A 107 -0.23 -8.48 8.00
N GLY A 108 -0.80 -7.94 6.93
CA GLY A 108 -1.83 -8.58 6.13
C GLY A 108 -3.26 -8.36 6.62
N LYS A 109 -3.48 -7.60 7.69
CA LYS A 109 -4.83 -7.36 8.23
C LYS A 109 -5.74 -6.65 7.22
N THR A 110 -5.28 -5.55 6.64
CA THR A 110 -6.01 -4.82 5.60
C THR A 110 -6.21 -5.69 4.35
N ALA A 111 -5.19 -6.43 3.96
CA ALA A 111 -5.24 -7.33 2.82
C ALA A 111 -6.30 -8.43 3.00
N LYS A 112 -6.46 -8.95 4.21
CA LYS A 112 -7.51 -9.93 4.52
C LYS A 112 -8.90 -9.38 4.26
N VAL A 113 -9.21 -8.17 4.71
CA VAL A 113 -10.50 -7.52 4.45
C VAL A 113 -10.71 -7.30 2.94
N ALA A 114 -9.70 -6.84 2.21
CA ALA A 114 -9.79 -6.67 0.77
C ALA A 114 -10.04 -8.00 0.04
N ARG A 115 -9.43 -9.10 0.49
CA ARG A 115 -9.68 -10.45 -0.03
C ARG A 115 -11.08 -10.95 0.25
N GLU A 116 -11.66 -10.63 1.38
CA GLU A 116 -13.06 -10.99 1.71
C GLU A 116 -14.05 -10.25 0.81
N LEU A 117 -13.75 -8.99 0.47
CA LEU A 117 -14.57 -8.20 -0.47
C LEU A 117 -14.46 -8.67 -1.92
N LEU A 118 -13.26 -9.03 -2.36
CA LEU A 118 -12.93 -9.39 -3.73
C LEU A 118 -12.07 -10.68 -3.75
N PRO A 119 -12.65 -11.83 -3.42
CA PRO A 119 -11.90 -13.06 -3.21
C PRO A 119 -11.22 -13.62 -4.49
N GLU A 120 -11.69 -13.26 -5.67
CA GLU A 120 -11.13 -13.71 -6.94
C GLU A 120 -10.28 -12.64 -7.66
N ALA A 121 -10.08 -11.48 -7.02
CA ALA A 121 -9.20 -10.45 -7.55
C ALA A 121 -7.72 -10.85 -7.44
N HIS A 122 -6.92 -10.38 -8.37
CA HIS A 122 -5.47 -10.42 -8.24
C HIS A 122 -5.01 -9.28 -7.32
N PHE A 123 -4.21 -9.57 -6.31
CA PHE A 123 -3.75 -8.57 -5.35
C PHE A 123 -2.26 -8.31 -5.51
N ALA A 124 -1.90 -7.05 -5.72
CA ALA A 124 -0.52 -6.61 -5.90
C ALA A 124 -0.15 -5.46 -4.97
N THR A 125 1.07 -5.51 -4.47
CA THR A 125 1.70 -4.40 -3.73
C THR A 125 3.09 -4.13 -4.28
N VAL A 126 3.58 -2.91 -4.09
CA VAL A 126 4.96 -2.61 -4.48
C VAL A 126 5.93 -3.29 -3.53
N TYR A 127 5.68 -3.18 -2.24
CA TYR A 127 6.49 -3.80 -1.18
C TYR A 127 5.68 -4.82 -0.38
N ALA A 128 6.39 -5.80 0.19
CA ALA A 128 5.79 -6.80 1.07
C ALA A 128 6.68 -7.06 2.27
N LYS A 129 6.07 -7.30 3.43
CA LYS A 129 6.74 -7.83 4.60
C LYS A 129 6.35 -9.29 4.84
N PRO A 130 7.18 -10.09 5.52
CA PRO A 130 6.96 -11.54 5.64
C PRO A 130 5.58 -11.95 6.16
N MET A 131 5.02 -11.22 7.13
CA MET A 131 3.69 -11.54 7.68
C MET A 131 2.56 -11.30 6.70
N GLY A 132 2.65 -10.25 5.89
CA GLY A 132 1.62 -9.88 4.92
C GLY A 132 1.76 -10.57 3.57
N ARG A 133 2.96 -11.01 3.22
CA ARG A 133 3.29 -11.61 1.91
C ARG A 133 2.32 -12.71 1.47
N PRO A 134 1.87 -13.64 2.32
CA PRO A 134 0.94 -14.69 1.88
C PRO A 134 -0.41 -14.19 1.37
N MET A 135 -0.77 -12.94 1.67
CA MET A 135 -2.05 -12.34 1.28
C MET A 135 -2.05 -11.73 -0.12
N VAL A 136 -0.87 -11.53 -0.73
CA VAL A 136 -0.74 -10.90 -2.05
C VAL A 136 -0.21 -11.89 -3.07
N ASP A 137 -0.59 -11.68 -4.35
CA ASP A 137 -0.21 -12.55 -5.46
C ASP A 137 1.09 -12.06 -6.12
N THR A 138 1.29 -10.74 -6.16
CA THR A 138 2.46 -10.13 -6.82
C THR A 138 2.98 -8.96 -6.01
N PHE A 139 4.30 -8.89 -5.85
CA PHE A 139 5.00 -7.75 -5.24
C PHE A 139 6.40 -7.61 -5.88
N ILE A 140 7.08 -6.50 -5.60
CA ILE A 140 8.42 -6.25 -6.18
C ILE A 140 9.52 -6.54 -5.18
N THR A 141 9.47 -5.90 -4.00
CA THR A 141 10.56 -5.98 -3.02
C THR A 141 10.02 -6.42 -1.67
N GLU A 142 10.63 -7.45 -1.09
CA GLU A 142 10.40 -7.84 0.29
C GLU A 142 11.36 -7.07 1.21
N VAL A 143 10.81 -6.52 2.29
CA VAL A 143 11.57 -5.87 3.36
C VAL A 143 11.30 -6.59 4.68
N SER A 144 12.24 -6.53 5.62
CA SER A 144 12.08 -7.21 6.91
C SER A 144 10.89 -6.65 7.70
N GLN A 145 10.29 -7.48 8.56
CA GLN A 145 9.09 -7.11 9.31
C GLN A 145 9.30 -5.91 10.23
N ASP A 146 10.49 -5.75 10.76
CA ASP A 146 10.90 -4.66 11.66
C ASP A 146 11.36 -3.38 10.94
N THR A 147 11.33 -3.36 9.61
CA THR A 147 11.71 -2.20 8.81
C THR A 147 10.54 -1.23 8.67
N TRP A 148 10.81 0.05 8.88
CA TRP A 148 9.86 1.12 8.54
C TRP A 148 10.16 1.67 7.15
N ILE A 149 9.16 1.66 6.26
CA ILE A 149 9.28 2.24 4.93
C ILE A 149 8.81 3.69 4.99
N TYR A 150 9.69 4.61 4.59
CA TYR A 150 9.34 6.01 4.38
C TYR A 150 9.04 6.22 2.91
N PHE A 151 7.77 6.31 2.57
CA PHE A 151 7.34 6.62 1.22
C PHE A 151 7.60 8.08 0.87
N PRO A 152 7.74 8.43 -0.42
CA PRO A 152 8.05 9.82 -0.80
C PRO A 152 6.93 10.81 -0.42
N TRP A 153 5.68 10.39 -0.29
CA TRP A 153 4.59 11.23 0.19
C TRP A 153 4.51 11.37 1.71
N ASP A 154 5.26 10.57 2.47
CA ASP A 154 5.36 10.68 3.93
C ASP A 154 6.39 11.71 4.37
N THR A 155 7.30 12.10 3.46
CA THR A 155 8.39 13.03 3.74
C THR A 155 8.06 14.41 3.22
N GLY A 156 8.13 15.41 4.09
CA GLY A 156 8.00 16.82 3.73
C GLY A 156 9.33 17.56 3.74
N LEU A 157 9.31 18.81 3.29
CA LEU A 157 10.42 19.73 3.51
C LEU A 157 10.48 20.05 5.02
N ALA A 158 11.44 19.46 5.70
CA ALA A 158 11.73 19.77 7.09
C ALA A 158 13.05 20.51 7.16
N PHE A 159 13.10 21.58 7.96
CA PHE A 159 14.38 22.20 8.30
C PHE A 159 15.16 21.24 9.19
N LEU A 160 16.33 20.84 8.73
CA LEU A 160 17.29 20.09 9.53
C LEU A 160 18.39 21.06 9.97
N PRO A 161 18.63 21.21 11.27
CA PRO A 161 19.74 22.05 11.75
C PRO A 161 21.09 21.47 11.27
N PRO A 162 22.09 22.32 11.04
CA PRO A 162 23.44 21.85 10.71
C PRO A 162 23.99 20.96 11.81
N ILE A 163 24.73 19.91 11.41
CA ILE A 163 25.32 18.93 12.35
C ILE A 163 26.20 19.58 13.42
N ARG A 164 26.75 20.77 13.16
CA ARG A 164 27.65 21.49 14.08
C ARG A 164 26.98 22.28 15.17
N GLU A 165 25.66 22.45 15.15
CA GLU A 165 24.93 23.15 16.21
C GLU A 165 24.55 22.26 17.41
N GLY A 166 24.78 20.93 17.32
CA GLY A 166 24.51 19.95 18.37
C GLY A 166 25.76 19.42 19.11
N GLY A 167 26.92 20.00 18.91
CA GLY A 167 28.14 19.52 19.51
C GLY A 167 28.84 20.59 20.35
N ALA A 168 28.51 20.69 21.64
CA ALA A 168 29.37 21.13 22.71
C ALA A 168 29.15 20.25 23.92
#